data_99970557eb9d2e4ccf224c008f21e80c
#
_entry.id   99970557eb9d2e4ccf224c008f21e80c
#
_cell.length_a   1.000
_cell.length_b   1.000
_cell.length_c   1.000
_cell.angle_alpha   90.00
_cell.angle_beta   90.00
_cell.angle_gamma   90.00
#
_symmetry.space_group_name_H-M   'P 1'
#
loop_
_entity.id
_entity.type
_entity.pdbx_description
1 polymer ?
#
loop_
_entity_poly.entity_id
_entity_poly.type
_entity_poly.pdbx_seq_one_letter_code
_entity_poly.pdbx_strand_id
1 'polypeptide(L)'
;MSLVINTLRISPITEELTDAEIEIFEELFDVQNYKAGDLIVQPGDNKRQPDNLYILAQGEIQVKIQSSDGENEIHVLKPGDLAGIITFVGGAPSQHSAALYAIGETQVLSMSSAKFDALVCSRPMTAHKIMRGIVRYVHGIVRNMNAKSSELKDFIYRNSGGL
;
A
#
# COMPACT_ATOMS: atom_id res chain seq x y z
N MET A 1 -1.11 -0.82 24.22
CA MET A 1 -1.43 -1.50 22.95
C MET A 1 -0.30 -1.22 21.97
N SER A 2 0.13 -2.23 21.25
CA SER A 2 1.29 -2.08 20.36
C SER A 2 0.98 -1.17 19.16
N LEU A 3 2.02 -0.56 18.60
CA LEU A 3 1.91 0.22 17.36
C LEU A 3 1.33 -0.63 16.24
N VAL A 4 1.76 -1.89 16.14
CA VAL A 4 1.31 -2.82 15.10
C VAL A 4 -0.19 -3.08 15.21
N ILE A 5 -0.69 -3.43 16.39
CA ILE A 5 -2.13 -3.66 16.59
C ILE A 5 -2.94 -2.40 16.28
N ASN A 6 -2.50 -1.25 16.76
CA ASN A 6 -3.20 0.01 16.48
C ASN A 6 -3.29 0.29 14.99
N THR A 7 -2.19 0.08 14.27
CA THR A 7 -2.15 0.26 12.81
C THR A 7 -3.04 -0.75 12.09
N LEU A 8 -2.99 -2.02 12.49
CA LEU A 8 -3.82 -3.06 11.89
C LEU A 8 -5.31 -2.77 12.05
N ARG A 9 -5.72 -2.24 13.21
CA ARG A 9 -7.13 -1.90 13.48
C ARG A 9 -7.70 -0.80 12.59
N ILE A 10 -6.86 0.11 12.13
CA ILE A 10 -7.28 1.18 11.20
C ILE A 10 -7.08 0.81 9.74
N SER A 11 -6.39 -0.29 9.46
CA SER A 11 -6.15 -0.74 8.09
C SER A 11 -7.38 -1.43 7.50
N PRO A 12 -7.71 -1.19 6.23
CA PRO A 12 -8.85 -1.84 5.57
C PRO A 12 -8.69 -3.36 5.42
N ILE A 13 -7.48 -3.89 5.52
CA ILE A 13 -7.27 -5.33 5.33
C ILE A 13 -7.69 -6.18 6.54
N THR A 14 -7.97 -5.57 7.67
CA THR A 14 -8.35 -6.29 8.89
C THR A 14 -9.84 -6.17 9.25
N GLU A 15 -10.66 -5.61 8.37
CA GLU A 15 -12.09 -5.37 8.63
C GLU A 15 -12.86 -6.63 9.02
N GLU A 16 -12.51 -7.77 8.44
CA GLU A 16 -13.19 -9.04 8.69
C GLU A 16 -12.53 -9.88 9.78
N LEU A 17 -11.41 -9.42 10.36
CA LEU A 17 -10.69 -10.16 11.38
C LEU A 17 -11.27 -9.95 12.78
N THR A 18 -11.32 -11.04 13.56
CA THR A 18 -11.55 -10.98 15.00
C THR A 18 -10.33 -10.43 15.72
N ASP A 19 -10.48 -9.99 16.97
CA ASP A 19 -9.35 -9.51 17.76
C ASP A 19 -8.26 -10.58 17.91
N ALA A 20 -8.64 -11.86 18.10
CA ALA A 20 -7.71 -12.97 18.17
C ALA A 20 -6.94 -13.17 16.85
N GLU A 21 -7.59 -12.98 15.71
CA GLU A 21 -6.94 -13.07 14.40
C GLU A 21 -5.96 -11.89 14.18
N ILE A 22 -6.30 -10.71 14.66
CA ILE A 22 -5.41 -9.53 14.59
C ILE A 22 -4.14 -9.77 15.42
N GLU A 23 -4.26 -10.34 16.61
CA GLU A 23 -3.11 -10.69 17.46
C GLU A 23 -2.16 -11.68 16.77
N ILE A 24 -2.71 -12.68 16.08
CA ILE A 24 -1.92 -13.62 15.29
C ILE A 24 -1.25 -12.91 14.11
N PHE A 25 -1.99 -12.05 13.44
CA PHE A 25 -1.49 -11.31 12.28
C PHE A 25 -0.38 -10.31 12.67
N GLU A 26 -0.46 -9.71 13.86
CA GLU A 26 0.56 -8.81 14.40
C GLU A 26 1.96 -9.43 14.37
N GLU A 27 2.07 -10.72 14.68
CA GLU A 27 3.36 -11.42 14.77
C GLU A 27 4.11 -11.50 13.43
N LEU A 28 3.42 -11.26 12.32
CA LEU A 28 4.02 -11.34 11.00
C LEU A 28 4.72 -10.05 10.56
N PHE A 29 4.56 -8.97 11.31
CA PHE A 29 5.06 -7.66 10.93
C PHE A 29 6.32 -7.26 11.68
N ASP A 30 7.25 -6.67 10.93
CA ASP A 30 8.40 -5.95 11.45
C ASP A 30 8.14 -4.44 11.34
N VAL A 31 8.62 -3.67 12.30
CA VAL A 31 8.51 -2.20 12.29
C VAL A 31 9.82 -1.61 11.75
N GLN A 32 9.71 -0.76 10.74
CA GLN A 32 10.83 -0.04 10.16
C GLN A 32 10.66 1.45 10.34
N ASN A 33 11.76 2.14 10.70
CA ASN A 33 11.76 3.58 10.94
C ASN A 33 12.53 4.27 9.81
N TYR A 34 11.97 5.37 9.34
CA TYR A 34 12.55 6.19 8.27
C TYR A 34 12.58 7.66 8.67
N LYS A 35 13.56 8.37 8.15
CA LYS A 35 13.70 9.82 8.30
C LYS A 35 13.19 10.53 7.05
N ALA A 36 12.92 11.83 7.17
CA ALA A 36 12.49 12.66 6.06
C ALA A 36 13.40 12.49 4.84
N GLY A 37 12.81 12.20 3.69
CA GLY A 37 13.50 12.00 2.41
C GLY A 37 14.04 10.60 2.17
N ASP A 38 13.96 9.69 3.14
CA ASP A 38 14.42 8.31 2.95
C ASP A 38 13.59 7.59 1.89
N LEU A 39 14.28 6.82 1.05
CA LEU A 39 13.64 5.94 0.08
C LEU A 39 13.21 4.64 0.79
N ILE A 40 11.92 4.36 0.77
CA ILE A 40 11.32 3.16 1.40
C ILE A 40 11.27 2.00 0.40
N VAL A 41 10.77 2.28 -0.80
CA VAL A 41 10.65 1.31 -1.89
C VAL A 41 11.17 1.95 -3.17
N GLN A 42 12.08 1.24 -3.84
CA GLN A 42 12.64 1.66 -5.13
C GLN A 42 11.82 1.07 -6.28
N PRO A 43 11.50 1.84 -7.33
CA PRO A 43 10.79 1.31 -8.48
C PRO A 43 11.71 0.44 -9.35
N GLY A 44 11.09 -0.48 -10.10
CA GLY A 44 11.75 -1.25 -11.14
C GLY A 44 12.23 -2.63 -10.73
N ASP A 45 12.98 -3.26 -11.65
CA ASP A 45 13.47 -4.65 -11.59
C ASP A 45 14.55 -4.88 -10.54
N ASN A 46 14.39 -4.40 -9.34
CA ASN A 46 15.37 -4.71 -8.32
C ASN A 46 15.11 -6.10 -7.74
N LYS A 47 15.73 -7.12 -8.34
CA LYS A 47 15.67 -8.52 -7.89
C LYS A 47 16.13 -8.75 -6.45
N ARG A 48 16.62 -7.71 -5.77
CA ARG A 48 17.13 -7.75 -4.40
C ARG A 48 16.11 -7.26 -3.36
N GLN A 49 14.98 -6.69 -3.79
CA GLN A 49 13.95 -6.26 -2.84
C GLN A 49 13.06 -7.45 -2.48
N PRO A 50 12.85 -7.70 -1.18
CA PRO A 50 11.92 -8.74 -0.75
C PRO A 50 10.49 -8.37 -1.14
N ASP A 51 9.67 -9.39 -1.41
CA ASP A 51 8.25 -9.25 -1.72
C ASP A 51 7.47 -8.93 -0.44
N ASN A 52 7.53 -7.69 -0.01
CA ASN A 52 6.89 -7.25 1.22
C ASN A 52 5.61 -6.46 0.95
N LEU A 53 4.62 -6.71 1.79
CA LEU A 53 3.51 -5.81 1.97
C LEU A 53 3.91 -4.77 3.02
N TYR A 54 3.63 -3.50 2.74
CA TYR A 54 3.89 -2.39 3.66
C TYR A 54 2.58 -1.76 4.10
N ILE A 55 2.49 -1.41 5.38
CA ILE A 55 1.39 -0.65 5.94
C ILE A 55 1.98 0.56 6.66
N LEU A 56 1.53 1.76 6.31
CA LEU A 56 1.98 2.96 7.00
C LEU A 56 1.39 3.00 8.41
N ALA A 57 2.26 3.07 9.42
CA ALA A 57 1.85 3.12 10.81
C ALA A 57 1.80 4.55 11.33
N GLN A 58 2.81 5.36 11.02
CA GLN A 58 2.91 6.74 11.48
C GLN A 58 3.68 7.57 10.47
N GLY A 59 3.29 8.84 10.32
CA GLY A 59 3.91 9.76 9.37
C GLY A 59 3.18 9.79 8.03
N GLU A 60 3.91 10.10 6.97
CA GLU A 60 3.39 10.20 5.62
C GLU A 60 4.38 9.66 4.61
N ILE A 61 3.87 9.02 3.56
CA ILE A 61 4.68 8.49 2.46
C ILE A 61 4.24 9.16 1.17
N GLN A 62 5.21 9.72 0.44
CA GLN A 62 5.01 10.29 -0.87
C GLN A 62 5.22 9.20 -1.93
N VAL A 63 4.21 9.00 -2.78
CA VAL A 63 4.27 8.07 -3.91
C VAL A 63 4.61 8.86 -5.16
N LYS A 64 5.74 8.53 -5.79
CA LYS A 64 6.21 9.19 -7.02
C LYS A 64 6.32 8.18 -8.16
N ILE A 65 5.87 8.58 -9.34
CA ILE A 65 6.06 7.81 -10.56
C ILE A 65 7.04 8.55 -11.46
N GLN A 66 7.96 7.80 -12.06
CA GLN A 66 8.87 8.32 -13.08
C GLN A 66 8.12 8.49 -14.40
N SER A 67 8.20 9.68 -14.97
CA SER A 67 7.66 10.00 -16.30
C SER A 67 8.75 10.61 -17.17
N SER A 68 8.43 10.89 -18.44
CA SER A 68 9.35 11.57 -19.36
C SER A 68 9.83 12.92 -18.87
N ASP A 69 9.06 13.58 -17.99
CA ASP A 69 9.36 14.89 -17.42
C ASP A 69 10.05 14.81 -16.05
N GLY A 70 10.42 13.62 -15.58
CA GLY A 70 11.00 13.37 -14.27
C GLY A 70 10.07 12.65 -13.30
N GLU A 71 10.38 12.72 -12.01
CA GLU A 71 9.52 12.13 -10.97
C GLU A 71 8.35 13.06 -10.65
N ASN A 72 7.13 12.52 -10.68
CA ASN A 72 5.91 13.24 -10.31
C ASN A 72 5.24 12.59 -9.12
N GLU A 73 4.86 13.40 -8.13
CA GLU A 73 4.02 12.96 -7.03
C GLU A 73 2.62 12.65 -7.54
N ILE A 74 2.14 11.46 -7.25
CA ILE A 74 0.78 11.04 -7.63
C ILE A 74 -0.14 10.88 -6.44
N HIS A 75 0.40 10.63 -5.25
CA HIS A 75 -0.39 10.35 -4.06
C HIS A 75 0.45 10.46 -2.80
N VAL A 76 -0.22 10.71 -1.68
CA VAL A 76 0.37 10.66 -0.34
C VAL A 76 -0.39 9.61 0.48
N LEU A 77 0.34 8.64 1.02
CA LEU A 77 -0.23 7.62 1.89
C LEU A 77 -0.40 8.15 3.31
N LYS A 78 -1.46 7.70 3.95
CA LYS A 78 -1.82 8.01 5.34
C LYS A 78 -1.74 6.75 6.20
N PRO A 79 -1.67 6.86 7.54
CA PRO A 79 -1.69 5.69 8.41
C PRO A 79 -2.83 4.73 8.10
N GLY A 80 -2.51 3.45 8.00
CA GLY A 80 -3.43 2.38 7.59
C GLY A 80 -3.37 2.04 6.10
N ASP A 81 -2.81 2.89 5.26
CA ASP A 81 -2.69 2.65 3.83
C ASP A 81 -1.63 1.60 3.50
N LEU A 82 -1.86 0.89 2.40
CA LEU A 82 -1.01 -0.21 1.93
C LEU A 82 -0.09 0.21 0.79
N ALA A 83 1.07 -0.43 0.72
CA ALA A 83 2.00 -0.31 -0.40
C ALA A 83 2.69 -1.66 -0.68
N GLY A 84 3.28 -1.80 -1.86
CA GLY A 84 4.00 -3.02 -2.25
C GLY A 84 3.10 -4.19 -2.62
N ILE A 85 1.82 -3.96 -2.90
CA ILE A 85 0.83 -5.00 -3.14
C ILE A 85 1.20 -5.87 -4.35
N ILE A 86 1.65 -5.27 -5.44
CA ILE A 86 1.90 -6.00 -6.71
C ILE A 86 2.95 -7.09 -6.53
N THR A 87 4.10 -6.75 -5.96
CA THR A 87 5.17 -7.72 -5.71
C THR A 87 4.79 -8.73 -4.64
N PHE A 88 4.07 -8.28 -3.62
CA PHE A 88 3.58 -9.15 -2.55
C PHE A 88 2.68 -10.27 -3.06
N VAL A 89 1.79 -9.99 -4.02
CA VAL A 89 0.89 -10.99 -4.62
C VAL A 89 1.51 -11.75 -5.79
N GLY A 90 2.81 -11.60 -6.04
CA GLY A 90 3.53 -12.32 -7.08
C GLY A 90 3.49 -11.68 -8.45
N GLY A 91 3.03 -10.43 -8.56
CA GLY A 91 3.08 -9.67 -9.79
C GLY A 91 4.48 -9.15 -10.10
N ALA A 92 4.82 -9.01 -11.38
CA ALA A 92 6.09 -8.46 -11.79
C ALA A 92 6.12 -6.93 -11.62
N PRO A 93 7.19 -6.35 -11.06
CA PRO A 93 7.36 -4.90 -11.06
C PRO A 93 7.44 -4.39 -12.50
N SER A 94 6.78 -3.28 -12.78
CA SER A 94 6.80 -2.65 -14.10
C SER A 94 7.67 -1.39 -14.10
N GLN A 95 7.97 -0.86 -15.30
CA GLN A 95 8.64 0.43 -15.46
C GLN A 95 7.85 1.58 -14.84
N HIS A 96 6.55 1.39 -14.62
CA HIS A 96 5.65 2.37 -14.03
C HIS A 96 5.45 2.16 -12.53
N SER A 97 6.24 1.29 -11.90
CA SER A 97 6.20 1.11 -10.45
C SER A 97 6.62 2.40 -9.75
N ALA A 98 5.93 2.68 -8.67
CA ALA A 98 6.17 3.91 -7.92
C ALA A 98 7.36 3.77 -6.96
N ALA A 99 8.07 4.88 -6.77
CA ALA A 99 9.00 5.05 -5.65
C ALA A 99 8.23 5.56 -4.43
N LEU A 100 8.59 5.08 -3.26
CA LEU A 100 8.01 5.51 -1.98
C LEU A 100 9.06 6.21 -1.14
N TYR A 101 8.78 7.47 -0.76
CA TYR A 101 9.67 8.29 0.06
C TYR A 101 8.98 8.70 1.36
N ALA A 102 9.71 8.70 2.47
CA ALA A 102 9.25 9.26 3.73
C ALA A 102 9.22 10.80 3.65
N ILE A 103 8.09 11.41 4.02
CA ILE A 103 7.97 12.88 4.05
C ILE A 103 8.55 13.46 5.35
N GLY A 104 8.42 12.77 6.44
CA GLY A 104 8.99 13.14 7.74
C GLY A 104 9.41 11.88 8.47
N GLU A 105 9.52 11.96 9.79
CA GLU A 105 9.71 10.76 10.58
C GLU A 105 8.53 9.80 10.35
N THR A 106 8.84 8.59 9.88
CA THR A 106 7.84 7.65 9.39
C THR A 106 8.12 6.27 9.95
N GLN A 107 7.06 5.59 10.40
CA GLN A 107 7.11 4.20 10.81
C GLN A 107 6.25 3.36 9.88
N VAL A 108 6.82 2.28 9.38
CA VAL A 108 6.17 1.40 8.40
C VAL A 108 6.22 -0.03 8.91
N LEU A 109 5.10 -0.72 8.83
CA LEU A 109 5.03 -2.16 9.06
C LEU A 109 5.38 -2.88 7.77
N SER A 110 6.18 -3.93 7.86
CA SER A 110 6.51 -4.77 6.71
C SER A 110 6.26 -6.24 7.01
N MET A 111 5.67 -6.94 6.06
CA MET A 111 5.42 -8.39 6.12
C MET A 111 5.88 -9.03 4.82
N SER A 112 6.73 -10.04 4.91
CA SER A 112 7.17 -10.78 3.73
C SER A 112 6.08 -11.70 3.20
N SER A 113 6.08 -11.96 1.90
CA SER A 113 5.17 -12.93 1.27
C SER A 113 5.37 -14.34 1.85
N ALA A 114 6.60 -14.71 2.22
CA ALA A 114 6.90 -15.99 2.84
C ALA A 114 6.21 -16.17 4.19
N LYS A 115 6.20 -15.13 5.03
CA LYS A 115 5.47 -15.16 6.31
C LYS A 115 3.96 -15.29 6.10
N PHE A 116 3.43 -14.59 5.09
CA PHE A 116 2.01 -14.69 4.75
C PHE A 116 1.66 -16.08 4.20
N ASP A 117 2.51 -16.66 3.36
CA ASP A 117 2.31 -18.02 2.84
C ASP A 117 2.25 -19.06 3.97
N ALA A 118 3.09 -18.90 5.01
CA ALA A 118 3.00 -19.72 6.21
C ALA A 118 1.64 -19.58 6.92
N LEU A 119 1.10 -18.36 6.98
CA LEU A 119 -0.25 -18.12 7.52
C LEU A 119 -1.33 -18.81 6.68
N VAL A 120 -1.19 -18.78 5.34
CA VAL A 120 -2.12 -19.49 4.44
C VAL A 120 -2.18 -20.98 4.78
N CYS A 121 -1.05 -21.60 5.08
CA CYS A 121 -0.99 -23.02 5.45
C CYS A 121 -1.59 -23.30 6.83
N SER A 122 -1.33 -22.45 7.81
CA SER A 122 -1.76 -22.66 9.19
C SER A 122 -3.18 -22.17 9.49
N ARG A 123 -3.59 -21.08 8.86
CA ARG A 123 -4.87 -20.42 9.08
C ARG A 123 -5.47 -19.90 7.77
N PRO A 124 -5.94 -20.79 6.90
CA PRO A 124 -6.39 -20.39 5.55
C PRO A 124 -7.57 -19.43 5.57
N MET A 125 -8.48 -19.53 6.52
CA MET A 125 -9.63 -18.61 6.59
C MET A 125 -9.22 -17.20 6.99
N THR A 126 -8.27 -17.06 7.90
CA THR A 126 -7.72 -15.75 8.27
C THR A 126 -7.00 -15.12 7.07
N ALA A 127 -6.17 -15.89 6.39
CA ALA A 127 -5.49 -15.45 5.18
C ALA A 127 -6.48 -15.04 4.07
N HIS A 128 -7.55 -15.78 3.89
CA HIS A 128 -8.61 -15.46 2.93
C HIS A 128 -9.26 -14.10 3.24
N LYS A 129 -9.59 -13.84 4.50
CA LYS A 129 -10.16 -12.56 4.92
C LYS A 129 -9.21 -11.40 4.65
N ILE A 130 -7.91 -11.58 4.88
CA ILE A 130 -6.89 -10.57 4.60
C ILE A 130 -6.81 -10.30 3.11
N MET A 131 -6.78 -11.33 2.27
CA MET A 131 -6.76 -11.15 0.81
C MET A 131 -8.02 -10.44 0.29
N ARG A 132 -9.18 -10.73 0.85
CA ARG A 132 -10.42 -9.99 0.53
C ARG A 132 -10.25 -8.50 0.86
N GLY A 133 -9.66 -8.19 2.01
CA GLY A 133 -9.37 -6.82 2.40
C GLY A 133 -8.43 -6.10 1.43
N ILE A 134 -7.39 -6.78 0.97
CA ILE A 134 -6.47 -6.25 -0.04
C ILE A 134 -7.20 -5.96 -1.35
N VAL A 135 -8.05 -6.86 -1.81
CA VAL A 135 -8.82 -6.68 -3.05
C VAL A 135 -9.76 -5.48 -2.92
N ARG A 136 -10.47 -5.34 -1.80
CA ARG A 136 -11.33 -4.17 -1.55
C ARG A 136 -10.53 -2.86 -1.55
N TYR A 137 -9.35 -2.86 -0.94
CA TYR A 137 -8.47 -1.70 -0.93
C TYR A 137 -8.05 -1.28 -2.35
N VAL A 138 -7.59 -2.24 -3.14
CA VAL A 138 -7.19 -1.99 -4.55
C VAL A 138 -8.39 -1.50 -5.36
N HIS A 139 -9.56 -2.10 -5.18
CA HIS A 139 -10.79 -1.67 -5.86
C HIS A 139 -11.16 -0.22 -5.49
N GLY A 140 -10.99 0.15 -4.22
CA GLY A 140 -11.17 1.54 -3.77
C GLY A 140 -10.25 2.52 -4.48
N ILE A 141 -8.98 2.17 -4.67
CA ILE A 141 -8.04 2.99 -5.43
C ILE A 141 -8.49 3.15 -6.88
N VAL A 142 -8.89 2.07 -7.53
CA VAL A 142 -9.37 2.09 -8.92
C VAL A 142 -10.62 2.97 -9.05
N ARG A 143 -11.56 2.86 -8.13
CA ARG A 143 -12.76 3.71 -8.11
C ARG A 143 -12.41 5.20 -7.99
N ASN A 144 -11.48 5.55 -7.12
CA ASN A 144 -11.04 6.94 -6.96
C ASN A 144 -10.35 7.46 -8.22
N MET A 145 -9.53 6.65 -8.87
CA MET A 145 -8.90 7.01 -10.13
C MET A 145 -9.93 7.21 -11.24
N ASN A 146 -10.95 6.34 -11.33
CA ASN A 146 -12.02 6.46 -12.31
C ASN A 146 -12.87 7.71 -12.08
N ALA A 147 -13.19 8.04 -10.83
CA ALA A 147 -13.91 9.26 -10.48
C ALA A 147 -13.14 10.51 -10.89
N LYS A 148 -11.86 10.59 -10.57
CA LYS A 148 -10.99 11.72 -10.97
C LYS A 148 -10.87 11.85 -12.49
N SER A 149 -10.75 10.73 -13.20
CA SER A 149 -10.70 10.71 -14.67
C SER A 149 -12.01 11.21 -15.29
N SER A 150 -13.15 10.82 -14.72
CA SER A 150 -14.48 11.29 -15.17
C SER A 150 -14.66 12.79 -14.93
N GLU A 151 -14.30 13.28 -13.74
CA GLU A 151 -14.33 14.71 -13.41
C GLU A 151 -13.45 15.53 -14.37
N LEU A 152 -12.27 15.04 -14.69
CA LEU A 152 -11.38 15.71 -15.62
C LEU A 152 -11.97 15.75 -17.04
N LYS A 153 -12.56 14.67 -17.51
CA LYS A 153 -13.24 14.63 -18.81
C LYS A 153 -14.42 15.60 -18.85
N ASP A 154 -15.23 15.65 -17.82
CA ASP A 154 -16.35 16.58 -17.70
C ASP A 154 -15.88 18.04 -17.71
N PHE A 155 -14.81 18.34 -17.00
CA PHE A 155 -14.20 19.65 -16.96
C PHE A 155 -13.68 20.08 -18.35
N ILE A 156 -12.97 19.21 -19.04
CA ILE A 156 -12.47 19.45 -20.39
C ILE A 156 -13.64 19.69 -21.36
N TYR A 157 -14.67 18.83 -21.27
CA TYR A 157 -15.85 18.94 -22.14
C TYR A 157 -16.59 20.27 -21.95
N ARG A 158 -16.80 20.68 -20.70
CA ARG A 158 -17.47 21.96 -20.38
C ARG A 158 -16.67 23.16 -20.88
N ASN A 159 -15.33 23.09 -20.79
CA ASN A 159 -14.45 24.19 -21.22
C ASN A 159 -14.25 24.23 -22.73
N SER A 160 -14.36 23.11 -23.45
CA SER A 160 -14.25 23.04 -24.90
C SER A 160 -15.59 23.22 -25.63
N GLY A 161 -16.71 23.10 -24.94
CA GLY A 161 -18.04 23.34 -25.49
C GLY A 161 -18.52 24.79 -25.50
N GLY A 162 -17.64 25.73 -25.14
CA GLY A 162 -17.94 27.17 -25.09
C GLY A 162 -17.55 27.95 -26.35
N LEU A 163 -17.53 27.31 -27.50
CA LEU A 163 -17.34 27.97 -28.80
C LEU A 163 -18.66 27.94 -29.60
#